data_21c12fc8518450f177156b306ecf67f1
#
_entry.id   21c12fc8518450f177156b306ecf67f1
#
_cell.length_a   1.000
_cell.length_b   1.000
_cell.length_c   1.000
_cell.angle_alpha   90.00
_cell.angle_beta   90.00
_cell.angle_gamma   90.00
#
_symmetry.space_group_name_H-M   'P 1'
#
loop_
_entity.id
_entity.type
_entity.pdbx_description
1 polymer ?
#
loop_
_entity_poly.entity_id
_entity_poly.type
_entity_poly.pdbx_seq_one_letter_code
_entity_poly.pdbx_strand_id
1 'polypeptide(L)'
;MITATTVALVLGVLVLAFGQANVEPSDTAAYYNSKCVMCHGKKAEKKFDASLSDDQLVEIVLKGKKAEKPPHMPGYAEKGVSPEQAKALVDHMKQLKAAP
;
A
#
# COMPACT_ATOMS: atom_id res chain seq x y z
N MET A 1 -31.42 -39.31 -42.79
CA MET A 1 -30.12 -39.13 -42.08
C MET A 1 -30.01 -37.68 -41.66
N ILE A 2 -30.29 -37.42 -40.42
CA ILE A 2 -30.20 -36.08 -39.89
C ILE A 2 -28.86 -36.01 -39.14
N THR A 3 -27.90 -35.28 -39.71
CA THR A 3 -26.65 -35.00 -39.02
C THR A 3 -26.86 -33.80 -38.09
N ALA A 4 -26.98 -34.07 -36.83
CA ALA A 4 -27.03 -33.03 -35.83
C ALA A 4 -25.63 -32.43 -35.67
N THR A 5 -25.45 -31.24 -36.21
CA THR A 5 -24.23 -30.47 -35.96
C THR A 5 -24.39 -29.80 -34.59
N THR A 6 -23.78 -30.37 -33.60
CA THR A 6 -23.69 -29.73 -32.26
C THR A 6 -22.69 -28.59 -32.38
N VAL A 7 -23.21 -27.37 -32.41
CA VAL A 7 -22.40 -26.17 -32.24
C VAL A 7 -22.11 -26.05 -30.75
N ALA A 8 -20.92 -26.44 -30.35
CA ALA A 8 -20.43 -26.17 -29.03
C ALA A 8 -20.15 -24.67 -28.90
N LEU A 9 -21.04 -23.95 -28.28
CA LEU A 9 -20.78 -22.58 -27.87
C LEU A 9 -19.75 -22.63 -26.70
N VAL A 10 -18.51 -22.42 -27.07
CA VAL A 10 -17.48 -22.14 -26.04
C VAL A 10 -17.73 -20.72 -25.57
N LEU A 11 -18.47 -20.59 -24.47
CA LEU A 11 -18.54 -19.36 -23.72
C LEU A 11 -17.15 -19.14 -23.11
N GLY A 12 -16.33 -18.37 -23.82
CA GLY A 12 -15.11 -17.84 -23.22
C GLY A 12 -15.51 -16.93 -22.07
N VAL A 13 -15.32 -17.40 -20.85
CA VAL A 13 -15.43 -16.54 -19.69
C VAL A 13 -14.23 -15.61 -19.74
N LEU A 14 -14.48 -14.41 -20.26
CA LEU A 14 -13.52 -13.33 -20.18
C LEU A 14 -13.47 -12.90 -18.71
N VAL A 15 -12.57 -13.50 -17.95
CA VAL A 15 -12.25 -13.02 -16.61
C VAL A 15 -11.46 -11.74 -16.80
N LEU A 16 -12.17 -10.61 -16.81
CA LEU A 16 -11.56 -9.32 -16.58
C LEU A 16 -11.05 -9.31 -15.14
N ALA A 17 -9.83 -9.81 -14.96
CA ALA A 17 -9.10 -9.51 -13.75
C ALA A 17 -8.86 -8.00 -13.76
N PHE A 18 -9.74 -7.24 -13.13
CA PHE A 18 -9.38 -5.92 -12.67
C PHE A 18 -8.24 -6.15 -11.70
N GLY A 19 -7.01 -5.98 -12.18
CA GLY A 19 -5.85 -6.02 -11.33
C GLY A 19 -6.05 -5.00 -10.23
N GLN A 20 -6.44 -5.48 -9.07
CA GLN A 20 -6.15 -4.71 -7.86
C GLN A 20 -4.66 -4.43 -7.96
N ALA A 21 -4.29 -3.15 -7.89
CA ALA A 21 -2.91 -2.76 -7.86
C ALA A 21 -2.27 -3.52 -6.69
N ASN A 22 -1.73 -4.69 -6.97
CA ASN A 22 -0.94 -5.45 -6.01
C ASN A 22 0.30 -4.63 -5.76
N VAL A 23 0.33 -3.96 -4.62
CA VAL A 23 1.52 -3.28 -4.16
C VAL A 23 2.53 -4.37 -3.82
N GLU A 24 3.51 -4.54 -4.69
CA GLU A 24 4.59 -5.50 -4.48
C GLU A 24 5.33 -5.16 -3.18
N PRO A 25 5.57 -6.12 -2.28
CA PRO A 25 6.32 -5.86 -1.05
C PRO A 25 7.70 -5.25 -1.30
N SER A 26 8.36 -5.62 -2.40
CA SER A 26 9.65 -5.03 -2.80
C SER A 26 9.52 -3.54 -3.15
N ASP A 27 8.44 -3.14 -3.81
CA ASP A 27 8.18 -1.74 -4.16
C ASP A 27 7.85 -0.93 -2.91
N THR A 28 7.13 -1.50 -1.96
CA THR A 28 6.82 -0.88 -0.68
C THR A 28 8.09 -0.61 0.12
N ALA A 29 8.98 -1.59 0.23
CA ALA A 29 10.27 -1.45 0.91
C ALA A 29 11.14 -0.39 0.23
N ALA A 30 11.22 -0.39 -1.09
CA ALA A 30 11.98 0.60 -1.85
C ALA A 30 11.42 2.01 -1.65
N TYR A 31 10.11 2.16 -1.66
CA TYR A 31 9.45 3.45 -1.41
C TYR A 31 9.75 3.94 0.00
N TYR A 32 9.61 3.08 1.00
CA TYR A 32 9.91 3.40 2.38
C TYR A 32 11.38 3.87 2.52
N ASN A 33 12.31 3.13 1.94
CA ASN A 33 13.73 3.46 2.01
C ASN A 33 14.07 4.79 1.32
N SER A 34 13.35 5.15 0.27
CA SER A 34 13.62 6.40 -0.45
C SER A 34 12.92 7.62 0.14
N LYS A 35 11.74 7.45 0.76
CA LYS A 35 10.87 8.57 1.15
C LYS A 35 10.61 8.71 2.65
N CYS A 36 10.76 7.64 3.41
CA CYS A 36 10.30 7.59 4.79
C CYS A 36 11.45 7.44 5.81
N VAL A 37 12.50 6.72 5.46
CA VAL A 37 13.62 6.38 6.34
C VAL A 37 14.28 7.61 6.96
N MET A 38 14.40 8.68 6.20
CA MET A 38 15.09 9.89 6.67
C MET A 38 14.50 10.44 7.98
N CYS A 39 13.19 10.34 8.13
CA CYS A 39 12.50 10.79 9.34
C CYS A 39 12.14 9.65 10.29
N HIS A 40 11.80 8.47 9.75
CA HIS A 40 11.30 7.35 10.56
C HIS A 40 12.36 6.32 10.95
N GLY A 41 13.52 6.31 10.30
CA GLY A 41 14.59 5.36 10.56
C GLY A 41 14.41 4.03 9.84
N LYS A 42 15.48 3.22 9.80
CA LYS A 42 15.51 1.95 9.07
C LYS A 42 14.55 0.90 9.64
N LYS A 43 14.20 1.03 10.93
CA LYS A 43 13.29 0.12 11.65
C LYS A 43 12.00 0.81 12.06
N ALA A 44 11.64 1.92 11.43
CA ALA A 44 10.50 2.74 11.82
C ALA A 44 10.50 3.10 13.32
N GLU A 45 11.68 3.24 13.89
CA GLU A 45 11.86 3.48 15.34
C GLU A 45 11.61 4.92 15.75
N LYS A 46 11.53 5.84 14.79
CA LYS A 46 11.37 7.26 15.06
C LYS A 46 10.01 7.75 14.61
N LYS A 47 9.33 8.50 15.47
CA LYS A 47 8.10 9.24 15.15
C LYS A 47 6.95 8.37 14.63
N PHE A 48 6.99 7.05 14.84
CA PHE A 48 5.97 6.12 14.42
C PHE A 48 5.29 5.49 15.64
N ASP A 49 4.01 5.77 15.81
CA ASP A 49 3.20 5.23 16.90
C ASP A 49 2.39 4.02 16.40
N ALA A 50 2.94 2.82 16.62
CA ALA A 50 2.30 1.58 16.21
C ALA A 50 1.04 1.24 17.01
N SER A 51 0.74 1.97 18.08
CA SER A 51 -0.47 1.77 18.89
C SER A 51 -1.72 2.36 18.26
N LEU A 52 -1.56 3.27 17.30
CA LEU A 52 -2.70 3.82 16.57
C LEU A 52 -3.33 2.76 15.66
N SER A 53 -4.62 2.91 15.38
CA SER A 53 -5.30 2.01 14.45
C SER A 53 -4.72 2.12 13.04
N ASP A 54 -4.87 1.04 12.25
CA ASP A 54 -4.43 1.04 10.85
C ASP A 54 -5.08 2.18 10.06
N ASP A 55 -6.37 2.43 10.27
CA ASP A 55 -7.09 3.51 9.58
C ASP A 55 -6.51 4.88 9.91
N GLN A 56 -6.17 5.13 11.18
CA GLN A 56 -5.53 6.38 11.57
C GLN A 56 -4.14 6.53 10.95
N LEU A 57 -3.36 5.46 10.94
CA LEU A 57 -2.02 5.47 10.34
C LEU A 57 -2.06 5.67 8.83
N VAL A 58 -2.99 5.00 8.14
CA VAL A 58 -3.22 5.20 6.71
C VAL A 58 -3.61 6.64 6.41
N GLU A 59 -4.51 7.21 7.19
CA GLU A 59 -4.91 8.61 7.03
C GLU A 59 -3.73 9.57 7.20
N ILE A 60 -2.86 9.33 8.18
CA ILE A 60 -1.65 10.13 8.39
C ILE A 60 -0.72 10.05 7.18
N VAL A 61 -0.52 8.86 6.60
CA VAL A 61 0.30 8.72 5.39
C VAL A 61 -0.30 9.51 4.23
N LEU A 62 -1.60 9.43 4.04
CA LEU A 62 -2.27 10.08 2.90
C LEU A 62 -2.35 11.60 3.05
N LYS A 63 -2.68 12.10 4.22
CA LYS A 63 -2.95 13.52 4.48
C LYS A 63 -1.79 14.26 5.14
N GLY A 64 -0.84 13.53 5.72
CA GLY A 64 0.24 14.12 6.48
C GLY A 64 -0.14 14.40 7.93
N LYS A 65 0.82 14.87 8.69
CA LYS A 65 0.65 15.24 10.08
C LYS A 65 1.52 16.44 10.41
N LYS A 66 0.90 17.45 11.00
CA LYS A 66 1.60 18.62 11.50
C LYS A 66 2.28 18.27 12.83
N ALA A 67 3.59 18.44 12.89
CA ALA A 67 4.36 18.33 14.12
C ALA A 67 4.38 19.66 14.88
N GLU A 68 4.71 19.63 16.17
CA GLU A 68 4.89 20.86 16.96
C GLU A 68 6.00 21.74 16.39
N LYS A 69 7.06 21.12 15.90
CA LYS A 69 8.19 21.77 15.26
C LYS A 69 8.47 21.16 13.89
N PRO A 70 8.91 21.96 12.90
CA PRO A 70 9.36 21.40 11.62
C PRO A 70 10.50 20.38 11.82
N PRO A 71 10.61 19.37 10.92
CA PRO A 71 9.77 19.16 9.74
C PRO A 71 8.42 18.53 10.05
N HIS A 72 7.40 18.90 9.27
CA HIS A 72 6.09 18.27 9.32
C HIS A 72 6.06 17.07 8.36
N MET A 73 5.25 16.05 8.68
CA MET A 73 5.04 14.94 7.76
C MET A 73 4.14 15.39 6.60
N PRO A 74 4.61 15.34 5.35
CA PRO A 74 3.76 15.70 4.22
C PRO A 74 2.71 14.64 3.95
N GLY A 75 1.63 15.03 3.25
CA GLY A 75 0.63 14.09 2.77
C GLY A 75 1.08 13.44 1.46
N TYR A 76 1.06 12.13 1.41
CA TYR A 76 1.55 11.38 0.25
C TYR A 76 0.49 11.07 -0.78
N ALA A 77 -0.80 11.31 -0.49
CA ALA A 77 -1.87 11.20 -1.49
C ALA A 77 -1.62 12.14 -2.68
N GLU A 78 -1.18 13.36 -2.40
CA GLU A 78 -0.82 14.35 -3.43
C GLU A 78 0.39 13.93 -4.26
N LYS A 79 1.20 13.02 -3.73
CA LYS A 79 2.39 12.48 -4.40
C LYS A 79 2.10 11.16 -5.14
N GLY A 80 0.84 10.78 -5.26
CA GLY A 80 0.41 9.61 -6.00
C GLY A 80 0.28 8.32 -5.19
N VAL A 81 0.41 8.38 -3.87
CA VAL A 81 0.20 7.20 -3.01
C VAL A 81 -1.29 6.92 -2.86
N SER A 82 -1.72 5.73 -3.25
CA SER A 82 -3.10 5.27 -3.07
C SER A 82 -3.35 4.80 -1.62
N PRO A 83 -4.62 4.66 -1.20
CA PRO A 83 -4.95 4.07 0.09
C PRO A 83 -4.36 2.66 0.29
N GLU A 84 -4.33 1.84 -0.76
CA GLU A 84 -3.74 0.50 -0.72
C GLU A 84 -2.23 0.55 -0.51
N GLN A 85 -1.55 1.46 -1.19
CA GLN A 85 -0.12 1.70 -0.99
C GLN A 85 0.18 2.23 0.41
N ALA A 86 -0.65 3.14 0.92
CA ALA A 86 -0.52 3.65 2.28
C ALA A 86 -0.68 2.52 3.31
N LYS A 87 -1.66 1.62 3.11
CA LYS A 87 -1.84 0.44 3.97
C LYS A 87 -0.62 -0.48 3.94
N ALA A 88 -0.06 -0.71 2.75
CA ALA A 88 1.14 -1.52 2.59
C ALA A 88 2.34 -0.89 3.30
N LEU A 89 2.50 0.43 3.24
CA LEU A 89 3.55 1.17 3.94
C LEU A 89 3.38 1.06 5.46
N VAL A 90 2.15 1.21 5.97
CA VAL A 90 1.85 1.06 7.40
C VAL A 90 2.19 -0.35 7.88
N ASP A 91 1.78 -1.37 7.14
CA ASP A 91 2.08 -2.77 7.48
C ASP A 91 3.60 -3.02 7.47
N HIS A 92 4.30 -2.47 6.48
CA HIS A 92 5.76 -2.56 6.39
C HIS A 92 6.45 -1.92 7.59
N MET A 93 6.01 -0.72 7.98
CA MET A 93 6.56 -0.02 9.15
C MET A 93 6.34 -0.79 10.43
N LYS A 94 5.17 -1.40 10.60
CA LYS A 94 4.89 -2.26 11.77
C LYS A 94 5.80 -3.48 11.80
N GLN A 95 6.04 -4.09 10.66
CA GLN A 95 6.97 -5.22 10.55
C GLN A 95 8.41 -4.82 10.88
N LEU A 96 8.86 -3.68 10.38
CA LEU A 96 10.19 -3.15 10.68
C LEU A 96 10.37 -2.90 12.17
N LYS A 97 9.38 -2.27 12.80
CA LYS A 97 9.42 -1.93 14.23
C LYS A 97 9.39 -3.17 15.12
N ALA A 98 8.67 -4.21 14.71
CA ALA A 98 8.58 -5.47 15.45
C ALA A 98 9.78 -6.40 15.23
N ALA A 99 10.60 -6.17 14.20
CA ALA A 99 11.78 -6.99 13.92
C ALA A 99 12.86 -6.81 15.00
N PRO A 100 13.52 -7.91 15.42
CA PRO A 100 14.61 -7.84 16.40
C PRO A 100 15.86 -7.13 15.89
#